data_86d611d5b86060ff6183f15ee448fc92
#
_entry.id   86d611d5b86060ff6183f15ee448fc92
#
_cell.length_a   1.000
_cell.length_b   1.000
_cell.length_c   1.000
_cell.angle_alpha   90.00
_cell.angle_beta   90.00
_cell.angle_gamma   90.00
#
_symmetry.space_group_name_H-M   'P 1'
#
loop_
_entity.id
_entity.type
_entity.pdbx_description
1 polymer ?
#
loop_
_entity_poly.entity_id
_entity_poly.type
_entity_poly.pdbx_seq_one_letter_code
_entity_poly.pdbx_strand_id
1 'polypeptide(L)'
;MFEAQTEWIAPDSFPDLSGYKLVAIDLETKDPDLKSKGSGSVIGNGEIIGVAVAVDGWCKYYPFGHEGGGNLDKKKVLDWVKTICESSSTKIFHNAMYDVCWLRSYGIKINGHIMDTMVMASIVNENRLRYTLNALSWEYLGERKSEATLFEIAKNWGIDPKAELYKLPAIYVGEYAEKDAKLTLELFKRLSAEIRKENLTEIFNLET
;
A
#
# COMPACT_ATOMS: atom_id res chain seq x y z
N MET A 1 -6.77 -3.19 30.47
CA MET A 1 -6.66 -2.70 29.08
C MET A 1 -5.29 -3.18 28.60
N PHE A 2 -5.23 -4.21 27.75
CA PHE A 2 -3.95 -4.66 27.19
C PHE A 2 -3.54 -3.66 26.11
N GLU A 3 -2.55 -2.83 26.38
CA GLU A 3 -1.86 -2.07 25.33
C GLU A 3 -0.94 -3.06 24.64
N ALA A 4 -1.24 -3.37 23.38
CA ALA A 4 -0.28 -4.10 22.57
C ALA A 4 0.97 -3.22 22.45
N GLN A 5 2.10 -3.76 22.89
CA GLN A 5 3.36 -3.05 22.83
C GLN A 5 3.82 -3.02 21.37
N THR A 6 3.90 -1.86 20.81
CA THR A 6 4.54 -1.60 19.53
C THR A 6 5.56 -0.49 19.71
N GLU A 7 6.73 -0.66 19.11
CA GLU A 7 7.80 0.35 19.11
C GLU A 7 7.70 1.29 17.91
N TRP A 8 6.67 1.13 17.08
CA TRP A 8 6.52 1.95 15.88
C TRP A 8 6.32 3.44 16.23
N ILE A 9 7.02 4.30 15.52
CA ILE A 9 6.96 5.76 15.69
C ILE A 9 6.69 6.36 14.31
N ALA A 10 5.73 7.29 14.25
CA ALA A 10 5.45 8.04 13.04
C ALA A 10 6.71 8.83 12.58
N PRO A 11 6.98 8.90 11.27
CA PRO A 11 8.13 9.65 10.76
C PRO A 11 7.98 11.14 11.06
N ASP A 12 9.10 11.79 11.33
CA ASP A 12 9.21 13.23 11.62
C ASP A 12 9.68 14.05 10.41
N SER A 13 10.05 13.40 9.32
CA SER A 13 10.64 14.02 8.14
C SER A 13 10.03 13.49 6.84
N PHE A 14 10.17 14.26 5.78
CA PHE A 14 9.70 13.96 4.43
C PHE A 14 10.92 13.93 3.49
N PRO A 15 11.58 12.76 3.34
CA PRO A 15 12.79 12.66 2.54
C PRO A 15 12.53 12.91 1.05
N ASP A 16 13.53 13.45 0.36
CA ASP A 16 13.51 13.52 -1.10
C ASP A 16 13.79 12.12 -1.68
N LEU A 17 12.81 11.58 -2.40
CA LEU A 17 12.88 10.28 -3.04
C LEU A 17 13.13 10.37 -4.56
N SER A 18 13.45 11.54 -5.10
CA SER A 18 13.64 11.78 -6.54
C SER A 18 14.80 10.96 -7.14
N GLY A 19 15.76 10.55 -6.32
CA GLY A 19 16.88 9.69 -6.73
C GLY A 19 16.51 8.22 -6.94
N TYR A 20 15.35 7.78 -6.50
CA TYR A 20 14.90 6.40 -6.62
C TYR A 20 14.12 6.17 -7.92
N LYS A 21 14.48 5.12 -8.65
CA LYS A 21 13.78 4.72 -9.89
C LYS A 21 12.49 3.97 -9.63
N LEU A 22 12.40 3.28 -8.51
CA LEU A 22 11.30 2.42 -8.10
C LEU A 22 10.77 2.89 -6.76
N VAL A 23 9.47 3.18 -6.67
CA VAL A 23 8.80 3.59 -5.45
C VAL A 23 7.50 2.79 -5.31
N ALA A 24 7.40 1.97 -4.28
CA ALA A 24 6.15 1.30 -3.94
C ALA A 24 5.32 2.20 -3.03
N ILE A 25 4.02 2.24 -3.28
CA ILE A 25 3.05 3.02 -2.53
C ILE A 25 1.89 2.11 -2.16
N ASP A 26 1.44 2.20 -0.92
CA ASP A 26 0.29 1.50 -0.40
C ASP A 26 -0.57 2.47 0.42
N LEU A 27 -1.88 2.49 0.22
CA LEU A 27 -2.79 3.42 0.86
C LEU A 27 -3.63 2.71 1.92
N GLU A 28 -3.67 3.30 3.11
CA GLU A 28 -4.68 2.95 4.09
C GLU A 28 -5.88 3.89 3.95
N THR A 29 -7.08 3.32 3.95
CA THR A 29 -8.30 4.08 3.62
C THR A 29 -9.43 3.82 4.63
N LYS A 30 -10.29 4.81 4.77
CA LYS A 30 -11.63 4.67 5.31
C LYS A 30 -12.58 4.54 4.12
N ASP A 31 -13.04 3.33 3.84
CA ASP A 31 -13.90 3.03 2.69
C ASP A 31 -15.10 2.16 3.12
N PRO A 32 -16.08 2.77 3.83
CA PRO A 32 -17.13 2.01 4.52
C PRO A 32 -18.08 1.27 3.58
N ASP A 33 -18.24 1.75 2.35
CA ASP A 33 -19.17 1.19 1.37
C ASP A 33 -18.49 0.30 0.32
N LEU A 34 -17.20 0.03 0.43
CA LEU A 34 -16.40 -0.70 -0.60
C LEU A 34 -17.07 -2.00 -1.06
N LYS A 35 -17.58 -2.80 -0.12
CA LYS A 35 -18.20 -4.09 -0.43
C LYS A 35 -19.63 -3.99 -0.94
N SER A 36 -20.34 -2.91 -0.64
CA SER A 36 -21.78 -2.75 -0.91
C SER A 36 -22.07 -1.87 -2.13
N LYS A 37 -21.26 -0.84 -2.35
CA LYS A 37 -21.48 0.18 -3.40
C LYS A 37 -20.26 0.41 -4.31
N GLY A 38 -19.10 -0.17 -3.96
CA GLY A 38 -17.85 0.04 -4.67
C GLY A 38 -16.95 1.08 -3.98
N SER A 39 -15.81 1.39 -4.64
CA SER A 39 -14.78 2.26 -4.07
C SER A 39 -15.29 3.66 -3.74
N GLY A 40 -15.01 4.10 -2.52
CA GLY A 40 -15.33 5.43 -2.03
C GLY A 40 -14.68 6.55 -2.85
N SER A 41 -13.53 6.30 -3.47
CA SER A 41 -12.88 7.25 -4.37
C SER A 41 -13.75 7.61 -5.60
N VAL A 42 -14.64 6.71 -6.01
CA VAL A 42 -15.54 6.88 -7.16
C VAL A 42 -16.89 7.43 -6.72
N ILE A 43 -17.44 6.89 -5.63
CA ILE A 43 -18.77 7.27 -5.14
C ILE A 43 -18.77 8.51 -4.23
N GLY A 44 -17.59 9.04 -3.89
CA GLY A 44 -17.44 10.22 -3.03
C GLY A 44 -17.69 9.93 -1.55
N ASN A 45 -17.48 8.70 -1.07
CA ASN A 45 -17.67 8.34 0.34
C ASN A 45 -16.44 7.61 0.88
N GLY A 46 -15.75 8.24 1.82
CA GLY A 46 -14.52 7.74 2.42
C GLY A 46 -13.35 8.69 2.22
N GLU A 47 -12.19 8.25 2.65
CA GLU A 47 -10.96 9.04 2.55
C GLU A 47 -9.69 8.19 2.68
N ILE A 48 -8.56 8.73 2.21
CA ILE A 48 -7.24 8.19 2.55
C ILE A 48 -6.93 8.59 3.99
N ILE A 49 -6.48 7.64 4.80
CA ILE A 49 -6.11 7.86 6.20
C ILE A 49 -4.59 7.81 6.44
N GLY A 50 -3.84 7.29 5.49
CA GLY A 50 -2.39 7.25 5.53
C GLY A 50 -1.80 6.65 4.26
N VAL A 51 -0.50 6.86 4.09
CA VAL A 51 0.26 6.40 2.92
C VAL A 51 1.54 5.73 3.39
N ALA A 52 1.76 4.49 3.01
CA ALA A 52 3.05 3.82 3.16
C ALA A 52 3.84 3.93 1.86
N VAL A 53 5.12 4.25 1.99
CA VAL A 53 6.04 4.39 0.85
C VAL A 53 7.29 3.57 1.11
N ALA A 54 7.69 2.77 0.12
CA ALA A 54 8.91 1.97 0.18
C ALA A 54 9.81 2.22 -1.03
N VAL A 55 11.08 2.36 -0.77
CA VAL A 55 12.18 2.37 -1.74
C VAL A 55 13.28 1.42 -1.25
N ASP A 56 14.31 1.19 -2.05
CA ASP A 56 15.43 0.35 -1.64
C ASP A 56 16.05 0.83 -0.33
N GLY A 57 16.06 -0.05 0.68
CA GLY A 57 16.66 0.22 1.99
C GLY A 57 15.82 1.11 2.92
N TRP A 58 14.64 1.57 2.51
CA TRP A 58 13.83 2.44 3.34
C TRP A 58 12.32 2.21 3.11
N CYS A 59 11.56 2.26 4.22
CA CYS A 59 10.10 2.21 4.19
C CYS A 59 9.52 2.98 5.38
N LYS A 60 8.47 3.78 5.16
CA LYS A 60 7.77 4.52 6.20
C LYS A 60 6.28 4.69 5.88
N TYR A 61 5.47 4.67 6.96
CA TYR A 61 4.05 4.98 6.92
C TYR A 61 3.77 6.39 7.45
N TYR A 62 2.98 7.16 6.73
CA TYR A 62 2.59 8.55 7.03
C TYR A 62 1.09 8.63 7.30
N PRO A 63 0.64 8.47 8.55
CA PRO A 63 -0.75 8.55 8.93
C PRO A 63 -1.26 9.99 9.00
N PHE A 64 -2.52 10.23 8.62
CA PHE A 64 -3.13 11.56 8.73
C PHE A 64 -4.66 11.55 8.90
N GLY A 65 -5.30 10.39 9.02
CA GLY A 65 -6.76 10.26 9.12
C GLY A 65 -7.25 9.20 10.11
N HIS A 66 -6.39 8.72 11.02
CA HIS A 66 -6.81 7.79 12.06
C HIS A 66 -7.65 8.47 13.14
N GLU A 67 -8.84 7.95 13.41
CA GLU A 67 -9.73 8.45 14.47
C GLU A 67 -9.12 8.24 15.86
N GLY A 68 -8.32 7.18 16.04
CA GLY A 68 -7.61 6.89 17.29
C GLY A 68 -6.38 7.78 17.56
N GLY A 69 -6.02 8.68 16.63
CA GLY A 69 -4.91 9.62 16.77
C GLY A 69 -3.57 9.12 16.23
N GLY A 70 -2.49 9.85 16.54
CA GLY A 70 -1.14 9.59 16.02
C GLY A 70 -0.92 10.13 14.60
N ASN A 71 -1.74 11.09 14.18
CA ASN A 71 -1.73 11.64 12.83
C ASN A 71 -0.69 12.75 12.65
N LEU A 72 -0.14 12.80 11.43
CA LEU A 72 0.66 13.90 10.91
C LEU A 72 -0.23 14.96 10.26
N ASP A 73 0.38 16.07 9.85
CA ASP A 73 -0.30 17.11 9.07
C ASP A 73 -0.69 16.57 7.70
N LYS A 74 -2.00 16.40 7.47
CA LYS A 74 -2.57 15.86 6.22
C LYS A 74 -2.08 16.60 4.98
N LYS A 75 -2.01 17.93 5.05
CA LYS A 75 -1.56 18.74 3.90
C LYS A 75 -0.12 18.46 3.56
N LYS A 76 0.76 18.43 4.56
CA LYS A 76 2.19 18.15 4.35
C LYS A 76 2.41 16.75 3.77
N VAL A 77 1.71 15.74 4.28
CA VAL A 77 1.79 14.37 3.76
C VAL A 77 1.34 14.33 2.30
N LEU A 78 0.17 14.89 1.97
CA LEU A 78 -0.37 14.88 0.61
C LEU A 78 0.50 15.68 -0.37
N ASP A 79 1.04 16.82 0.04
CA ASP A 79 1.97 17.61 -0.78
C ASP A 79 3.25 16.80 -1.09
N TRP A 80 3.79 16.09 -0.10
CA TRP A 80 4.95 15.22 -0.29
C TRP A 80 4.63 14.01 -1.20
N VAL A 81 3.52 13.30 -0.97
CA VAL A 81 3.08 12.19 -1.81
C VAL A 81 2.87 12.65 -3.25
N LYS A 82 2.34 13.85 -3.45
CA LYS A 82 2.20 14.46 -4.77
C LYS A 82 3.56 14.59 -5.48
N THR A 83 4.61 15.06 -4.78
CA THR A 83 5.94 15.14 -5.39
C THR A 83 6.48 13.78 -5.84
N ILE A 84 6.23 12.73 -5.04
CA ILE A 84 6.60 11.36 -5.39
C ILE A 84 5.82 10.89 -6.63
N CYS A 85 4.48 11.02 -6.59
CA CYS A 85 3.62 10.56 -7.68
C CYS A 85 3.90 11.28 -9.00
N GLU A 86 4.18 12.57 -8.97
CA GLU A 86 4.47 13.39 -10.15
C GLU A 86 5.91 13.27 -10.66
N SER A 87 6.81 12.57 -9.94
CA SER A 87 8.17 12.28 -10.41
C SER A 87 8.17 11.29 -11.59
N SER A 88 9.31 11.16 -12.27
CA SER A 88 9.50 10.20 -13.37
C SER A 88 9.76 8.75 -12.92
N SER A 89 9.83 8.49 -11.61
CA SER A 89 10.02 7.14 -11.08
C SER A 89 8.87 6.21 -11.48
N THR A 90 9.13 4.93 -11.52
CA THR A 90 8.09 3.90 -11.64
C THR A 90 7.38 3.74 -10.29
N LYS A 91 6.05 3.91 -10.27
CA LYS A 91 5.21 3.68 -9.10
C LYS A 91 4.71 2.24 -9.10
N ILE A 92 4.87 1.57 -7.98
CA ILE A 92 4.55 0.17 -7.81
C ILE A 92 3.44 0.05 -6.77
N PHE A 93 2.41 -0.69 -7.12
CA PHE A 93 1.24 -0.94 -6.28
C PHE A 93 0.93 -2.44 -6.23
N HIS A 94 0.07 -2.83 -5.31
CA HIS A 94 -0.59 -4.11 -5.33
C HIS A 94 -2.10 -3.90 -5.44
N ASN A 95 -2.72 -4.21 -6.59
CA ASN A 95 -4.06 -3.78 -6.98
C ASN A 95 -4.14 -2.27 -7.27
N ALA A 96 -3.27 -1.82 -8.18
CA ALA A 96 -3.06 -0.41 -8.52
C ALA A 96 -4.34 0.38 -8.80
N MET A 97 -5.37 -0.25 -9.37
CA MET A 97 -6.65 0.40 -9.67
C MET A 97 -7.24 1.09 -8.44
N TYR A 98 -7.17 0.44 -7.28
CA TYR A 98 -7.72 0.98 -6.04
C TYR A 98 -6.96 2.24 -5.58
N ASP A 99 -5.64 2.13 -5.42
CA ASP A 99 -4.80 3.23 -4.91
C ASP A 99 -4.74 4.40 -5.88
N VAL A 100 -4.60 4.12 -7.18
CA VAL A 100 -4.58 5.15 -8.23
C VAL A 100 -5.88 5.95 -8.27
N CYS A 101 -7.05 5.30 -8.12
CA CYS A 101 -8.33 6.00 -8.06
C CYS A 101 -8.40 6.92 -6.84
N TRP A 102 -7.94 6.46 -5.68
CA TRP A 102 -7.88 7.28 -4.47
C TRP A 102 -6.92 8.47 -4.64
N LEU A 103 -5.71 8.28 -5.15
CA LEU A 103 -4.76 9.37 -5.39
C LEU A 103 -5.35 10.41 -6.37
N ARG A 104 -5.98 9.95 -7.45
CA ARG A 104 -6.64 10.82 -8.43
C ARG A 104 -7.81 11.60 -7.85
N SER A 105 -8.58 11.03 -6.92
CA SER A 105 -9.67 11.74 -6.25
C SER A 105 -9.20 12.91 -5.39
N TYR A 106 -7.91 12.88 -4.95
CA TYR A 106 -7.24 13.99 -4.29
C TYR A 106 -6.53 14.95 -5.28
N GLY A 107 -6.74 14.80 -6.58
CA GLY A 107 -6.10 15.61 -7.61
C GLY A 107 -4.61 15.33 -7.83
N ILE A 108 -4.11 14.19 -7.31
CA ILE A 108 -2.71 13.79 -7.49
C ILE A 108 -2.57 13.06 -8.83
N LYS A 109 -1.73 13.60 -9.70
CA LYS A 109 -1.35 12.96 -10.97
C LYS A 109 -0.24 11.96 -10.71
N ILE A 110 -0.22 10.89 -11.50
CA ILE A 110 0.84 9.89 -11.43
C ILE A 110 1.57 9.91 -12.76
N ASN A 111 2.82 10.34 -12.73
CA ASN A 111 3.73 10.35 -13.87
C ASN A 111 4.64 9.11 -13.84
N GLY A 112 5.27 8.81 -14.96
CA GLY A 112 6.08 7.60 -15.12
C GLY A 112 5.22 6.35 -15.31
N HIS A 113 5.84 5.18 -15.14
CA HIS A 113 5.14 3.91 -15.27
C HIS A 113 4.41 3.55 -13.96
N ILE A 114 3.23 2.97 -14.11
CA ILE A 114 2.48 2.36 -13.00
C ILE A 114 2.61 0.85 -13.18
N MET A 115 3.08 0.17 -12.13
CA MET A 115 3.25 -1.27 -12.09
C MET A 115 2.35 -1.87 -11.02
N ASP A 116 1.60 -2.90 -11.40
CA ASP A 116 0.70 -3.63 -10.51
C ASP A 116 1.20 -5.06 -10.30
N THR A 117 1.64 -5.35 -9.08
CA THR A 117 2.14 -6.69 -8.73
C THR A 117 1.06 -7.77 -8.78
N MET A 118 -0.23 -7.41 -8.67
CA MET A 118 -1.34 -8.34 -8.84
C MET A 118 -1.46 -8.75 -10.32
N VAL A 119 -1.41 -7.79 -11.25
CA VAL A 119 -1.41 -8.05 -12.70
C VAL A 119 -0.16 -8.84 -13.10
N MET A 120 1.02 -8.43 -12.63
CA MET A 120 2.27 -9.16 -12.90
C MET A 120 2.18 -10.63 -12.48
N ALA A 121 1.62 -10.90 -11.30
CA ALA A 121 1.47 -12.27 -10.80
C ALA A 121 0.48 -13.09 -11.63
N SER A 122 -0.56 -12.48 -12.18
CA SER A 122 -1.51 -13.16 -13.06
C SER A 122 -0.89 -13.51 -14.42
N ILE A 123 0.00 -12.67 -14.92
CA ILE A 123 0.77 -12.96 -16.16
C ILE A 123 1.74 -14.12 -15.95
N VAL A 124 2.41 -14.17 -14.78
CA VAL A 124 3.35 -15.26 -14.45
C VAL A 124 2.61 -16.59 -14.27
N ASN A 125 1.43 -16.57 -13.67
CA ASN A 125 0.62 -17.77 -13.48
C ASN A 125 -0.87 -17.42 -13.33
N GLU A 126 -1.63 -17.60 -14.39
CA GLU A 126 -3.06 -17.34 -14.49
C GLU A 126 -3.95 -18.35 -13.72
N ASN A 127 -3.39 -19.51 -13.37
CA ASN A 127 -4.14 -20.59 -12.74
C ASN A 127 -4.24 -20.47 -11.21
N ARG A 128 -3.91 -19.31 -10.65
CA ARG A 128 -3.97 -19.10 -9.20
C ARG A 128 -5.39 -18.85 -8.73
N LEU A 129 -5.69 -19.35 -7.56
CA LEU A 129 -6.96 -19.06 -6.88
C LEU A 129 -6.96 -17.72 -6.15
N ARG A 130 -5.77 -17.17 -5.84
CA ARG A 130 -5.62 -15.94 -5.05
C ARG A 130 -4.38 -15.15 -5.47
N TYR A 131 -4.59 -13.85 -5.67
CA TYR A 131 -3.56 -12.87 -5.99
C TYR A 131 -3.39 -11.82 -4.89
N THR A 132 -3.77 -12.14 -3.64
CA THR A 132 -3.57 -11.21 -2.51
C THR A 132 -2.09 -11.05 -2.19
N LEU A 133 -1.68 -9.87 -1.72
CA LEU A 133 -0.29 -9.58 -1.36
C LEU A 133 0.26 -10.63 -0.38
N ASN A 134 -0.51 -11.02 0.63
CA ASN A 134 -0.10 -12.04 1.61
C ASN A 134 0.17 -13.43 0.97
N ALA A 135 -0.70 -13.86 0.03
CA ALA A 135 -0.52 -15.15 -0.65
C ALA A 135 0.72 -15.13 -1.57
N LEU A 136 0.90 -14.06 -2.33
CA LEU A 136 2.02 -13.91 -3.25
C LEU A 136 3.35 -13.72 -2.51
N SER A 137 3.37 -12.90 -1.46
CA SER A 137 4.58 -12.69 -0.65
C SER A 137 5.03 -13.98 0.02
N TRP A 138 4.10 -14.79 0.53
CA TRP A 138 4.45 -16.09 1.09
C TRP A 138 5.11 -17.00 0.05
N GLU A 139 4.52 -17.09 -1.14
CA GLU A 139 4.99 -17.99 -2.17
C GLU A 139 6.31 -17.54 -2.81
N TYR A 140 6.42 -16.26 -3.16
CA TYR A 140 7.57 -15.74 -3.91
C TYR A 140 8.72 -15.27 -3.03
N LEU A 141 8.44 -14.82 -1.80
CA LEU A 141 9.42 -14.22 -0.90
C LEU A 141 9.65 -15.06 0.37
N GLY A 142 8.77 -16.03 0.68
CA GLY A 142 8.80 -16.78 1.94
C GLY A 142 8.37 -15.93 3.16
N GLU A 143 7.82 -14.73 2.92
CA GLU A 143 7.40 -13.79 3.94
C GLU A 143 5.89 -13.65 4.01
N ARG A 144 5.37 -13.47 5.24
CA ARG A 144 3.96 -13.16 5.49
C ARG A 144 3.83 -11.77 6.10
N LYS A 145 2.67 -11.15 5.87
CA LYS A 145 2.28 -9.97 6.62
C LYS A 145 2.24 -10.28 8.12
N SER A 146 2.69 -9.36 8.93
CA SER A 146 2.51 -9.45 10.39
C SER A 146 1.12 -8.91 10.76
N GLU A 147 0.08 -9.68 10.42
CA GLU A 147 -1.31 -9.29 10.70
C GLU A 147 -1.74 -9.62 12.15
N ALA A 148 -1.01 -10.51 12.84
CA ALA A 148 -1.43 -11.04 14.13
C ALA A 148 -1.67 -9.94 15.18
N THR A 149 -0.73 -9.01 15.32
CA THR A 149 -0.83 -7.89 16.25
C THR A 149 -2.01 -6.98 15.92
N LEU A 150 -2.17 -6.64 14.64
CA LEU A 150 -3.28 -5.80 14.17
C LEU A 150 -4.64 -6.45 14.46
N PHE A 151 -4.78 -7.76 14.15
CA PHE A 151 -6.01 -8.51 14.40
C PHE A 151 -6.33 -8.64 15.89
N GLU A 152 -5.33 -8.84 16.73
CA GLU A 152 -5.49 -8.90 18.19
C GLU A 152 -5.99 -7.57 18.73
N ILE A 153 -5.37 -6.46 18.32
CA ILE A 153 -5.79 -5.11 18.74
C ILE A 153 -7.20 -4.81 18.27
N ALA A 154 -7.50 -5.05 16.99
CA ALA A 154 -8.82 -4.83 16.44
C ALA A 154 -9.90 -5.63 17.19
N LYS A 155 -9.61 -6.88 17.53
CA LYS A 155 -10.48 -7.72 18.36
C LYS A 155 -10.72 -7.12 19.74
N ASN A 156 -9.67 -6.63 20.39
CA ASN A 156 -9.76 -6.00 21.72
C ASN A 156 -10.57 -4.68 21.67
N TRP A 157 -10.56 -4.00 20.53
CA TRP A 157 -11.35 -2.79 20.28
C TRP A 157 -12.75 -3.09 19.75
N GLY A 158 -13.08 -4.35 19.44
CA GLY A 158 -14.38 -4.76 18.92
C GLY A 158 -14.65 -4.24 17.49
N ILE A 159 -13.61 -4.05 16.67
CA ILE A 159 -13.70 -3.54 15.31
C ILE A 159 -13.24 -4.59 14.28
N ASP A 160 -13.71 -4.44 13.03
CA ASP A 160 -13.22 -5.23 11.90
C ASP A 160 -11.84 -4.67 11.46
N PRO A 161 -10.75 -5.48 11.53
CA PRO A 161 -9.41 -5.03 11.20
C PRO A 161 -9.21 -4.60 9.73
N LYS A 162 -10.12 -5.02 8.84
CA LYS A 162 -10.04 -4.65 7.42
C LYS A 162 -10.97 -3.51 7.02
N ALA A 163 -12.15 -3.47 7.62
CA ALA A 163 -13.15 -2.45 7.27
C ALA A 163 -13.05 -1.19 8.14
N GLU A 164 -12.49 -1.33 9.35
CA GLU A 164 -12.52 -0.27 10.37
C GLU A 164 -11.14 0.08 10.93
N LEU A 165 -10.07 -0.26 10.21
CA LEU A 165 -8.68 0.01 10.57
C LEU A 165 -8.45 1.50 10.89
N TYR A 166 -9.17 2.39 10.24
CA TYR A 166 -9.11 3.84 10.47
C TYR A 166 -9.49 4.27 11.89
N LYS A 167 -10.22 3.43 12.64
CA LYS A 167 -10.58 3.70 14.05
C LYS A 167 -9.42 3.51 15.01
N LEU A 168 -8.43 2.69 14.63
CA LEU A 168 -7.25 2.44 15.46
C LEU A 168 -6.31 3.66 15.49
N PRO A 169 -5.60 3.89 16.60
CA PRO A 169 -4.44 4.76 16.60
C PRO A 169 -3.39 4.32 15.58
N ALA A 170 -2.76 5.29 14.91
CA ALA A 170 -1.77 5.03 13.87
C ALA A 170 -0.59 4.15 14.34
N ILE A 171 -0.24 4.24 15.63
CA ILE A 171 0.84 3.44 16.24
C ILE A 171 0.64 1.92 16.07
N TYR A 172 -0.61 1.45 15.99
CA TYR A 172 -0.92 0.03 15.81
C TYR A 172 -0.98 -0.41 14.35
N VAL A 173 -1.02 0.55 13.42
CA VAL A 173 -1.15 0.29 11.99
C VAL A 173 0.18 0.45 11.27
N GLY A 174 1.09 1.26 11.81
CA GLY A 174 2.30 1.68 11.12
C GLY A 174 3.19 0.54 10.64
N GLU A 175 3.51 -0.44 11.49
CA GLU A 175 4.33 -1.60 11.09
C GLU A 175 3.66 -2.43 10.01
N TYR A 176 2.35 -2.60 10.10
CA TYR A 176 1.56 -3.33 9.11
C TYR A 176 1.61 -2.63 7.74
N ALA A 177 1.33 -1.34 7.68
CA ALA A 177 1.33 -0.56 6.46
C ALA A 177 2.74 -0.46 5.82
N GLU A 178 3.79 -0.25 6.64
CA GLU A 178 5.18 -0.28 6.18
C GLU A 178 5.52 -1.65 5.57
N LYS A 179 5.11 -2.74 6.20
CA LYS A 179 5.36 -4.09 5.68
C LYS A 179 4.68 -4.34 4.34
N ASP A 180 3.46 -3.83 4.14
CA ASP A 180 2.73 -3.99 2.89
C ASP A 180 3.43 -3.26 1.74
N ALA A 181 3.83 -2.01 1.90
CA ALA A 181 4.59 -1.28 0.90
C ALA A 181 5.95 -1.95 0.60
N LYS A 182 6.65 -2.43 1.64
CA LYS A 182 7.92 -3.14 1.47
C LYS A 182 7.73 -4.44 0.68
N LEU A 183 6.76 -5.27 1.06
CA LEU A 183 6.45 -6.52 0.37
C LEU A 183 6.06 -6.27 -1.09
N THR A 184 5.31 -5.21 -1.36
CA THR A 184 4.94 -4.81 -2.73
C THR A 184 6.17 -4.51 -3.58
N LEU A 185 7.15 -3.77 -3.05
CA LEU A 185 8.41 -3.49 -3.76
C LEU A 185 9.24 -4.76 -4.01
N GLU A 186 9.37 -5.62 -3.01
CA GLU A 186 10.14 -6.86 -3.12
C GLU A 186 9.47 -7.85 -4.08
N LEU A 187 8.15 -7.96 -4.02
CA LEU A 187 7.36 -8.79 -4.92
C LEU A 187 7.49 -8.31 -6.37
N PHE A 188 7.45 -6.99 -6.62
CA PHE A 188 7.71 -6.44 -7.96
C PHE A 188 9.06 -6.88 -8.52
N LYS A 189 10.13 -6.80 -7.73
CA LYS A 189 11.48 -7.22 -8.16
C LYS A 189 11.51 -8.71 -8.50
N ARG A 190 10.88 -9.53 -7.67
CA ARG A 190 10.80 -10.97 -7.86
C ARG A 190 10.00 -11.33 -9.11
N LEU A 191 8.80 -10.79 -9.27
CA LEU A 191 7.95 -11.03 -10.43
C LEU A 191 8.58 -10.52 -11.72
N SER A 192 9.26 -9.38 -11.69
CA SER A 192 10.03 -8.88 -12.85
C SER A 192 11.13 -9.85 -13.30
N ALA A 193 11.74 -10.58 -12.36
CA ALA A 193 12.71 -11.62 -12.69
C ALA A 193 12.04 -12.85 -13.31
N GLU A 194 10.87 -13.27 -12.77
CA GLU A 194 10.11 -14.40 -13.32
C GLU A 194 9.57 -14.10 -14.73
N ILE A 195 9.01 -12.90 -14.96
CA ILE A 195 8.56 -12.47 -16.30
C ILE A 195 9.66 -12.57 -17.34
N ARG A 196 10.88 -12.12 -16.99
CA ARG A 196 12.03 -12.25 -17.91
C ARG A 196 12.44 -13.70 -18.13
N LYS A 197 12.50 -14.49 -17.06
CA LYS A 197 12.90 -15.92 -17.09
C LYS A 197 11.95 -16.75 -17.94
N GLU A 198 10.66 -16.50 -17.85
CA GLU A 198 9.62 -17.23 -18.58
C GLU A 198 9.32 -16.62 -19.97
N ASN A 199 10.11 -15.61 -20.42
CA ASN A 199 9.94 -14.91 -21.71
C ASN A 199 8.55 -14.25 -21.90
N LEU A 200 7.95 -13.76 -20.83
CA LEU A 200 6.61 -13.15 -20.83
C LEU A 200 6.63 -11.63 -21.04
N THR A 201 7.78 -11.05 -21.39
CA THR A 201 7.95 -9.59 -21.50
C THR A 201 7.03 -8.95 -22.53
N GLU A 202 6.78 -9.62 -23.69
CA GLU A 202 5.88 -9.08 -24.70
C GLU A 202 4.43 -9.01 -24.19
N ILE A 203 3.95 -10.08 -23.57
CA ILE A 203 2.60 -10.12 -22.98
C ILE A 203 2.49 -9.08 -21.88
N PHE A 204 3.50 -8.97 -21.02
CA PHE A 204 3.52 -7.97 -19.96
C PHE A 204 3.41 -6.54 -20.50
N ASN A 205 4.14 -6.20 -21.57
CA ASN A 205 4.09 -4.88 -22.19
C ASN A 205 2.75 -4.58 -22.92
N LEU A 206 1.98 -5.61 -23.25
CA LEU A 206 0.64 -5.43 -23.83
C LEU A 206 -0.44 -5.16 -22.78
N GLU A 207 -0.24 -5.68 -21.55
CA GLU A 207 -1.21 -5.64 -20.47
C GLU A 207 -0.95 -4.48 -19.47
N THR A 208 0.18 -3.78 -19.56
CA THR A 208 0.58 -2.70 -18.67
C THR A 208 0.95 -1.43 -19.41
#